data_ba64effc1351e0aacf128efb9e07c583
#
_entry.id   ba64effc1351e0aacf128efb9e07c583
#
_cell.length_a   1.000
_cell.length_b   1.000
_cell.length_c   1.000
_cell.angle_alpha   90.00
_cell.angle_beta   90.00
_cell.angle_gamma   90.00
#
_symmetry.space_group_name_H-M   'P 1'
#
loop_
_entity.id
_entity.type
_entity.pdbx_description
1 polymer ?
#
loop_
_entity_poly.entity_id
_entity_poly.type
_entity_poly.pdbx_seq_one_letter_code
_entity_poly.pdbx_strand_id
1 'polypeptide(L)'
;IVEMSVAGGNYGYALMWVIVVAVAMRYVFVSLIAKYQLCNPHGEGVLDGLSRLHWLYAPFLMVSAIVMGHVYESYVTVGIGEAFVNLFGRGTVWGWAALWNGVALAIVFRPVYGHVERVFKGLLVLLTLSFLGTALWVGPSPSGIFRGTLAFALPDQVGQFSPLLITIGMLGAIGGSLLNLVYPYFLEDKGWTQPKHRRVQTYDFLLAMVVMIVLDLSVWTLGAELLHAQGLQIATMDDLPRLLSEVLGRAGRTLFYVGIFAVLFTSVVGFAMGLARMASHGLLRWRAGS
;
A
#
# COMPACT_ATOMS: atom_id res chain seq x y z
N ILE A 1 -3.05 -3.49 -4.57
CA ILE A 1 -3.07 -4.30 -5.81
C ILE A 1 -3.78 -5.63 -5.59
N VAL A 2 -3.37 -6.44 -4.58
CA VAL A 2 -3.97 -7.77 -4.34
C VAL A 2 -5.46 -7.66 -4.08
N GLU A 3 -5.86 -6.85 -3.12
CA GLU A 3 -7.27 -6.63 -2.74
C GLU A 3 -8.11 -6.15 -3.93
N MET A 4 -7.54 -5.22 -4.75
CA MET A 4 -8.23 -4.71 -5.95
C MET A 4 -8.40 -5.79 -7.01
N SER A 5 -7.37 -6.62 -7.19
CA SER A 5 -7.42 -7.75 -8.12
C SER A 5 -8.49 -8.75 -7.72
N VAL A 6 -8.52 -9.13 -6.43
CA VAL A 6 -9.49 -10.09 -5.89
C VAL A 6 -10.90 -9.51 -5.92
N ALA A 7 -11.07 -8.24 -5.54
CA ALA A 7 -12.37 -7.57 -5.61
C ALA A 7 -12.91 -7.52 -7.04
N GLY A 8 -12.07 -7.08 -8.01
CA GLY A 8 -12.44 -7.06 -9.43
C GLY A 8 -12.69 -8.45 -9.99
N GLY A 9 -11.77 -9.39 -9.77
CA GLY A 9 -11.84 -10.74 -10.35
C GLY A 9 -12.99 -11.58 -9.80
N ASN A 10 -13.26 -11.50 -8.50
CA ASN A 10 -14.29 -12.34 -7.88
C ASN A 10 -15.67 -11.68 -7.83
N TYR A 11 -15.72 -10.35 -7.74
CA TYR A 11 -16.97 -9.60 -7.52
C TYR A 11 -17.28 -8.55 -8.57
N GLY A 12 -16.50 -8.49 -9.65
CA GLY A 12 -16.68 -7.47 -10.68
C GLY A 12 -16.62 -6.07 -10.08
N TYR A 13 -17.62 -5.24 -10.36
CA TYR A 13 -17.70 -3.87 -9.81
C TYR A 13 -18.50 -3.75 -8.51
N ALA A 14 -19.02 -4.84 -7.93
CA ALA A 14 -19.97 -4.77 -6.82
C ALA A 14 -19.40 -4.08 -5.56
N LEU A 15 -18.08 -4.19 -5.31
CA LEU A 15 -17.42 -3.57 -4.15
C LEU A 15 -16.77 -2.21 -4.46
N MET A 16 -17.06 -1.59 -5.62
CA MET A 16 -16.39 -0.33 -6.03
C MET A 16 -16.66 0.84 -5.06
N TRP A 17 -17.80 0.86 -4.38
CA TRP A 17 -18.11 1.85 -3.36
C TRP A 17 -17.08 1.88 -2.22
N VAL A 18 -16.41 0.76 -1.94
CA VAL A 18 -15.39 0.65 -0.89
C VAL A 18 -14.18 1.54 -1.19
N ILE A 19 -13.76 1.63 -2.47
CA ILE A 19 -12.68 2.54 -2.87
C ILE A 19 -13.02 3.99 -2.51
N VAL A 20 -14.25 4.42 -2.80
CA VAL A 20 -14.68 5.80 -2.54
C VAL A 20 -14.60 6.11 -1.05
N VAL A 21 -15.14 5.21 -0.23
CA VAL A 21 -15.08 5.34 1.24
C VAL A 21 -13.64 5.32 1.73
N ALA A 22 -12.83 4.36 1.28
CA ALA A 22 -11.45 4.23 1.70
C ALA A 22 -10.58 5.46 1.32
N VAL A 23 -10.75 5.98 0.10
CA VAL A 23 -10.04 7.19 -0.35
C VAL A 23 -10.46 8.42 0.47
N ALA A 24 -11.75 8.57 0.75
CA ALA A 24 -12.24 9.65 1.61
C ALA A 24 -11.68 9.55 3.03
N MET A 25 -11.68 8.36 3.62
CA MET A 25 -11.08 8.09 4.93
C MET A 25 -9.58 8.45 4.93
N ARG A 26 -8.83 7.98 3.93
CA ARG A 26 -7.39 8.29 3.82
C ARG A 26 -7.14 9.79 3.72
N TYR A 27 -7.93 10.48 2.89
CA TYR A 27 -7.79 11.94 2.74
C TYR A 27 -7.96 12.66 4.08
N VAL A 28 -9.02 12.34 4.81
CA VAL A 28 -9.31 12.94 6.13
C VAL A 28 -8.20 12.61 7.11
N PHE A 29 -7.85 11.33 7.24
CA PHE A 29 -6.88 10.84 8.22
C PHE A 29 -5.50 11.48 8.02
N VAL A 30 -4.94 11.34 6.82
CA VAL A 30 -3.60 11.86 6.51
C VAL A 30 -3.57 13.38 6.53
N SER A 31 -4.66 14.06 6.10
CA SER A 31 -4.75 15.53 6.16
C SER A 31 -4.76 16.03 7.59
N LEU A 32 -5.46 15.35 8.51
CA LEU A 32 -5.46 15.70 9.94
C LEU A 32 -4.09 15.50 10.58
N ILE A 33 -3.46 14.35 10.33
CA ILE A 33 -2.11 14.03 10.79
C ILE A 33 -1.11 15.09 10.30
N ALA A 34 -1.11 15.40 9.00
CA ALA A 34 -0.21 16.40 8.44
C ALA A 34 -0.50 17.82 8.95
N LYS A 35 -1.78 18.17 9.13
CA LYS A 35 -2.15 19.46 9.70
C LYS A 35 -1.63 19.59 11.13
N TYR A 36 -1.80 18.56 11.94
CA TYR A 36 -1.26 18.56 13.29
C TYR A 36 0.27 18.67 13.27
N GLN A 37 0.95 17.79 12.52
CA GLN A 37 2.41 17.77 12.45
C GLN A 37 3.02 19.13 12.06
N LEU A 38 2.39 19.85 11.14
CA LEU A 38 2.94 21.08 10.57
C LEU A 38 2.44 22.36 11.24
N CYS A 39 1.26 22.34 11.84
CA CYS A 39 0.54 23.58 12.20
C CYS A 39 0.08 23.64 13.66
N ASN A 40 0.40 22.64 14.51
CA ASN A 40 -0.03 22.73 15.90
C ASN A 40 0.71 23.85 16.65
N PRO A 41 0.05 24.53 17.61
CA PRO A 41 0.63 25.66 18.30
C PRO A 41 1.76 25.29 19.30
N HIS A 42 1.88 24.01 19.62
CA HIS A 42 2.87 23.52 20.58
C HIS A 42 4.22 23.17 19.92
N GLY A 43 4.28 23.14 18.59
CA GLY A 43 5.50 22.75 17.85
C GLY A 43 5.94 21.30 18.06
N GLU A 44 5.02 20.44 18.52
CA GLU A 44 5.28 19.04 18.85
C GLU A 44 4.84 18.09 17.73
N GLY A 45 5.45 16.90 17.68
CA GLY A 45 5.05 15.85 16.75
C GLY A 45 3.71 15.18 17.13
N VAL A 46 3.12 14.44 16.18
CA VAL A 46 1.83 13.76 16.40
C VAL A 46 1.91 12.78 17.58
N LEU A 47 2.99 12.00 17.68
CA LEU A 47 3.18 11.04 18.78
C LEU A 47 3.30 11.75 20.13
N ASP A 48 4.00 12.89 20.16
CA ASP A 48 4.13 13.71 21.37
C ASP A 48 2.79 14.25 21.83
N GLY A 49 1.99 14.77 20.89
CA GLY A 49 0.65 15.25 21.18
C GLY A 49 -0.29 14.16 21.71
N LEU A 50 -0.24 12.96 21.13
CA LEU A 50 -0.98 11.81 21.64
C LEU A 50 -0.52 11.40 23.04
N SER A 51 0.78 11.36 23.28
CA SER A 51 1.35 11.03 24.60
C SER A 51 0.97 12.05 25.67
N ARG A 52 0.80 13.31 25.29
CA ARG A 52 0.30 14.37 26.18
C ARG A 52 -1.16 14.17 26.58
N LEU A 53 -1.98 13.59 25.69
CA LEU A 53 -3.38 13.28 26.00
C LEU A 53 -3.49 12.16 27.05
N HIS A 54 -2.68 11.11 26.90
CA HIS A 54 -2.65 10.02 27.86
C HIS A 54 -1.33 9.25 27.78
N TRP A 55 -0.76 8.92 28.93
CA TRP A 55 0.53 8.24 29.04
C TRP A 55 0.62 6.87 28.34
N LEU A 56 -0.51 6.17 28.20
CA LEU A 56 -0.58 4.88 27.51
C LEU A 56 -0.34 4.96 26.00
N TYR A 57 -0.49 6.13 25.37
CA TYR A 57 -0.29 6.23 23.91
C TYR A 57 1.16 5.92 23.51
N ALA A 58 2.15 6.35 24.26
CA ALA A 58 3.54 6.09 23.94
C ALA A 58 3.87 4.58 23.93
N PRO A 59 3.65 3.80 25.02
CA PRO A 59 3.90 2.37 25.02
C PRO A 59 2.96 1.60 24.07
N PHE A 60 1.70 2.02 23.90
CA PHE A 60 0.78 1.41 22.96
C PHE A 60 1.29 1.53 21.52
N LEU A 61 1.70 2.72 21.08
CA LEU A 61 2.21 2.94 19.73
C LEU A 61 3.57 2.26 19.53
N MET A 62 4.43 2.20 20.54
CA MET A 62 5.66 1.43 20.50
C MET A 62 5.39 -0.05 20.23
N VAL A 63 4.55 -0.68 21.06
CA VAL A 63 4.22 -2.11 20.91
C VAL A 63 3.51 -2.36 19.57
N SER A 64 2.56 -1.50 19.22
CA SER A 64 1.85 -1.61 17.94
C SER A 64 2.80 -1.49 16.74
N ALA A 65 3.79 -0.60 16.78
CA ALA A 65 4.79 -0.47 15.72
C ALA A 65 5.64 -1.74 15.58
N ILE A 66 6.04 -2.33 16.69
CA ILE A 66 6.82 -3.59 16.70
C ILE A 66 5.98 -4.74 16.13
N VAL A 67 4.77 -4.93 16.64
CA VAL A 67 3.89 -6.02 16.20
C VAL A 67 3.51 -5.86 14.73
N MET A 68 3.05 -4.68 14.33
CA MET A 68 2.69 -4.40 12.94
C MET A 68 3.90 -4.51 12.00
N GLY A 69 5.08 -4.09 12.45
CA GLY A 69 6.32 -4.27 11.71
C GLY A 69 6.57 -5.75 11.41
N HIS A 70 6.52 -6.61 12.40
CA HIS A 70 6.75 -8.05 12.21
C HIS A 70 5.70 -8.70 11.31
N VAL A 71 4.42 -8.41 11.53
CA VAL A 71 3.32 -8.99 10.73
C VAL A 71 3.43 -8.53 9.28
N TYR A 72 3.61 -7.22 9.07
CA TYR A 72 3.68 -6.64 7.74
C TYR A 72 4.92 -7.09 6.96
N GLU A 73 6.09 -7.03 7.59
CA GLU A 73 7.36 -7.44 6.97
C GLU A 73 7.37 -8.94 6.63
N SER A 74 6.76 -9.78 7.45
CA SER A 74 6.63 -11.22 7.17
C SER A 74 5.84 -11.45 5.89
N TYR A 75 4.69 -10.80 5.72
CA TYR A 75 3.85 -10.90 4.53
C TYR A 75 4.57 -10.40 3.27
N VAL A 76 5.17 -9.22 3.35
CA VAL A 76 5.86 -8.59 2.21
C VAL A 76 7.10 -9.39 1.80
N THR A 77 7.83 -9.90 2.77
CA THR A 77 9.02 -10.75 2.58
C THR A 77 8.68 -12.03 1.83
N VAL A 78 7.60 -12.71 2.20
CA VAL A 78 7.12 -13.92 1.48
C VAL A 78 6.75 -13.56 0.05
N GLY A 79 6.00 -12.48 -0.16
CA GLY A 79 5.61 -12.02 -1.50
C GLY A 79 6.81 -11.70 -2.41
N ILE A 80 7.89 -11.13 -1.86
CA ILE A 80 9.15 -10.94 -2.61
C ILE A 80 9.74 -12.29 -3.02
N GLY A 81 9.80 -13.25 -2.09
CA GLY A 81 10.30 -14.59 -2.37
C GLY A 81 9.51 -15.30 -3.47
N GLU A 82 8.19 -15.25 -3.41
CA GLU A 82 7.28 -15.82 -4.41
C GLU A 82 7.48 -15.17 -5.78
N ALA A 83 7.59 -13.83 -5.84
CA ALA A 83 7.83 -13.12 -7.08
C ALA A 83 9.11 -13.60 -7.78
N PHE A 84 10.20 -13.82 -7.04
CA PHE A 84 11.46 -14.29 -7.59
C PHE A 84 11.47 -15.78 -7.99
N VAL A 85 10.83 -16.64 -7.20
CA VAL A 85 10.63 -18.04 -7.60
C VAL A 85 9.86 -18.12 -8.91
N ASN A 86 8.81 -17.31 -9.04
CA ASN A 86 7.98 -17.29 -10.25
C ASN A 86 8.66 -16.63 -11.46
N LEU A 87 9.55 -15.67 -11.25
CA LEU A 87 10.34 -15.04 -12.33
C LEU A 87 11.39 -15.97 -12.89
N PHE A 88 12.13 -16.64 -12.03
CA PHE A 88 13.31 -17.40 -12.42
C PHE A 88 13.08 -18.93 -12.49
N GLY A 89 11.99 -19.41 -11.91
CA GLY A 89 11.70 -20.85 -11.82
C GLY A 89 12.74 -21.63 -10.99
N ARG A 90 13.49 -20.95 -10.11
CA ARG A 90 14.62 -21.52 -9.36
C ARG A 90 14.70 -20.95 -7.96
N GLY A 91 15.28 -21.70 -7.04
CA GLY A 91 15.46 -21.34 -5.64
C GLY A 91 14.22 -21.62 -4.80
N THR A 92 14.24 -21.15 -3.57
CA THR A 92 13.12 -21.26 -2.62
C THR A 92 12.62 -19.88 -2.25
N VAL A 93 11.35 -19.77 -1.86
CA VAL A 93 10.74 -18.52 -1.39
C VAL A 93 11.58 -17.91 -0.27
N TRP A 94 11.97 -18.72 0.71
CA TRP A 94 12.78 -18.27 1.86
C TRP A 94 14.20 -17.84 1.48
N GLY A 95 14.82 -18.50 0.50
CA GLY A 95 16.16 -18.12 0.01
C GLY A 95 16.15 -16.73 -0.65
N TRP A 96 15.18 -16.48 -1.54
CA TRP A 96 15.02 -15.18 -2.17
C TRP A 96 14.60 -14.10 -1.17
N ALA A 97 13.70 -14.44 -0.25
CA ALA A 97 13.27 -13.55 0.82
C ALA A 97 14.45 -13.12 1.69
N ALA A 98 15.28 -14.05 2.15
CA ALA A 98 16.47 -13.76 2.97
C ALA A 98 17.47 -12.87 2.23
N LEU A 99 17.73 -13.17 0.94
CA LEU A 99 18.61 -12.35 0.10
C LEU A 99 18.15 -10.89 0.05
N TRP A 100 16.86 -10.68 -0.30
CA TRP A 100 16.34 -9.33 -0.49
C TRP A 100 16.15 -8.57 0.84
N ASN A 101 15.85 -9.25 1.94
CA ASN A 101 15.89 -8.63 3.26
C ASN A 101 17.32 -8.21 3.65
N GLY A 102 18.33 -9.02 3.33
CA GLY A 102 19.73 -8.64 3.51
C GLY A 102 20.11 -7.40 2.70
N VAL A 103 19.63 -7.31 1.45
CA VAL A 103 19.82 -6.11 0.60
C VAL A 103 19.09 -4.90 1.18
N ALA A 104 17.84 -5.05 1.62
CA ALA A 104 17.07 -3.98 2.24
C ALA A 104 17.77 -3.46 3.49
N LEU A 105 18.23 -4.34 4.36
CA LEU A 105 18.99 -4.00 5.55
C LEU A 105 20.28 -3.22 5.20
N ALA A 106 21.04 -3.68 4.21
CA ALA A 106 22.24 -2.99 3.75
C ALA A 106 21.93 -1.57 3.21
N ILE A 107 20.79 -1.39 2.54
CA ILE A 107 20.34 -0.09 2.02
C ILE A 107 19.95 0.85 3.16
N VAL A 108 19.23 0.37 4.15
CA VAL A 108 18.78 1.18 5.31
C VAL A 108 19.98 1.77 6.06
N PHE A 109 21.09 1.03 6.17
CA PHE A 109 22.30 1.49 6.85
C PHE A 109 23.28 2.29 5.97
N ARG A 110 22.99 2.51 4.69
CA ARG A 110 23.88 3.24 3.78
C ARG A 110 23.18 4.42 3.10
N PRO A 111 23.91 5.52 2.77
CA PRO A 111 23.33 6.69 2.09
C PRO A 111 23.05 6.46 0.60
N VAL A 112 22.81 5.22 0.16
CA VAL A 112 22.49 4.85 -1.23
C VAL A 112 20.99 4.86 -1.53
N TYR A 113 20.18 5.10 -0.51
CA TYR A 113 18.71 5.04 -0.60
C TYR A 113 18.15 5.88 -1.77
N GLY A 114 18.65 7.10 -1.98
CA GLY A 114 18.11 7.97 -3.02
C GLY A 114 18.33 7.50 -4.47
N HIS A 115 19.35 6.65 -4.74
CA HIS A 115 19.54 6.03 -6.06
C HIS A 115 18.60 4.85 -6.25
N VAL A 116 18.49 4.02 -5.23
CA VAL A 116 17.59 2.87 -5.21
C VAL A 116 16.15 3.34 -5.34
N GLU A 117 15.75 4.35 -4.59
CA GLU A 117 14.41 4.96 -4.66
C GLU A 117 14.05 5.42 -6.07
N ARG A 118 14.98 6.04 -6.81
CA ARG A 118 14.73 6.47 -8.20
C ARG A 118 14.47 5.31 -9.15
N VAL A 119 15.21 4.21 -9.02
CA VAL A 119 14.99 3.00 -9.82
C VAL A 119 13.63 2.41 -9.54
N PHE A 120 13.27 2.25 -8.27
CA PHE A 120 11.98 1.68 -7.89
C PHE A 120 10.79 2.58 -8.24
N LYS A 121 10.94 3.91 -8.13
CA LYS A 121 9.94 4.85 -8.67
C LYS A 121 9.73 4.66 -10.18
N GLY A 122 10.81 4.48 -10.93
CA GLY A 122 10.72 4.19 -12.37
C GLY A 122 9.98 2.89 -12.66
N LEU A 123 10.27 1.82 -11.91
CA LEU A 123 9.56 0.54 -12.04
C LEU A 123 8.08 0.66 -11.65
N LEU A 124 7.76 1.42 -10.59
CA LEU A 124 6.37 1.68 -10.20
C LEU A 124 5.61 2.45 -11.27
N VAL A 125 6.22 3.48 -11.85
CA VAL A 125 5.62 4.23 -12.98
C VAL A 125 5.39 3.31 -14.17
N LEU A 126 6.36 2.47 -14.52
CA LEU A 126 6.23 1.50 -15.61
C LEU A 126 5.07 0.53 -15.35
N LEU A 127 4.99 -0.02 -14.14
CA LEU A 127 3.89 -0.90 -13.73
C LEU A 127 2.53 -0.19 -13.82
N THR A 128 2.45 1.02 -13.27
CA THR A 128 1.21 1.82 -13.29
C THR A 128 0.76 2.10 -14.72
N LEU A 129 1.68 2.52 -15.60
CA LEU A 129 1.37 2.77 -17.01
C LEU A 129 0.95 1.48 -17.74
N SER A 130 1.52 0.34 -17.39
CA SER A 130 1.16 -0.94 -17.98
C SER A 130 -0.23 -1.39 -17.55
N PHE A 131 -0.57 -1.26 -16.27
CA PHE A 131 -1.93 -1.54 -15.80
C PHE A 131 -2.93 -0.58 -16.41
N LEU A 132 -2.63 0.73 -16.43
CA LEU A 132 -3.50 1.75 -17.01
C LEU A 132 -3.69 1.52 -18.52
N GLY A 133 -2.59 1.32 -19.25
CA GLY A 133 -2.67 1.07 -20.70
C GLY A 133 -3.48 -0.18 -21.02
N THR A 134 -3.26 -1.26 -20.28
CA THR A 134 -3.99 -2.52 -20.45
C THR A 134 -5.47 -2.35 -20.08
N ALA A 135 -5.78 -1.63 -18.98
CA ALA A 135 -7.16 -1.37 -18.56
C ALA A 135 -7.91 -0.50 -19.59
N LEU A 136 -7.26 0.52 -20.16
CA LEU A 136 -7.83 1.34 -21.22
C LEU A 136 -8.05 0.56 -22.51
N TRP A 137 -7.14 -0.38 -22.82
CA TRP A 137 -7.29 -1.27 -23.99
C TRP A 137 -8.46 -2.22 -23.86
N VAL A 138 -8.64 -2.82 -22.68
CA VAL A 138 -9.75 -3.73 -22.39
C VAL A 138 -11.08 -2.98 -22.35
N GLY A 139 -11.07 -1.74 -21.89
CA GLY A 139 -12.23 -0.86 -21.80
C GLY A 139 -13.05 -1.12 -20.52
N PRO A 140 -13.00 -0.19 -19.55
CA PRO A 140 -13.82 -0.32 -18.35
C PRO A 140 -15.31 -0.18 -18.67
N SER A 141 -16.19 -0.88 -17.95
CA SER A 141 -17.64 -0.70 -18.03
C SER A 141 -18.10 0.53 -17.23
N PRO A 142 -18.46 1.67 -17.87
CA PRO A 142 -18.89 2.85 -17.13
C PRO A 142 -20.15 2.61 -16.31
N SER A 143 -21.07 1.80 -16.81
CA SER A 143 -22.30 1.44 -16.09
C SER A 143 -22.01 0.54 -14.89
N GLY A 144 -21.06 -0.39 -15.02
CA GLY A 144 -20.61 -1.24 -13.93
C GLY A 144 -19.96 -0.42 -12.80
N ILE A 145 -19.05 0.49 -13.16
CA ILE A 145 -18.40 1.41 -12.22
C ILE A 145 -19.43 2.25 -11.48
N PHE A 146 -20.36 2.90 -12.22
CA PHE A 146 -21.37 3.76 -11.63
C PHE A 146 -22.29 3.01 -10.66
N ARG A 147 -22.81 1.85 -11.07
CA ARG A 147 -23.68 1.01 -10.22
C ARG A 147 -22.91 0.53 -8.99
N GLY A 148 -21.69 0.00 -9.17
CA GLY A 148 -20.88 -0.51 -8.07
C GLY A 148 -20.47 0.56 -7.06
N THR A 149 -20.25 1.79 -7.53
CA THR A 149 -19.93 2.94 -6.65
C THR A 149 -21.11 3.36 -5.77
N LEU A 150 -22.34 3.20 -6.23
CA LEU A 150 -23.55 3.62 -5.52
C LEU A 150 -24.27 2.48 -4.79
N ALA A 151 -23.85 1.21 -4.98
CA ALA A 151 -24.60 0.07 -4.47
C ALA A 151 -24.59 -0.03 -2.93
N PHE A 152 -23.48 0.31 -2.27
CA PHE A 152 -23.29 0.19 -0.82
C PHE A 152 -23.78 -1.15 -0.25
N ALA A 153 -23.61 -2.21 -1.00
CA ALA A 153 -24.03 -3.55 -0.63
C ALA A 153 -22.83 -4.52 -0.67
N LEU A 154 -22.94 -5.58 0.13
CA LEU A 154 -22.01 -6.69 0.06
C LEU A 154 -22.67 -7.79 -0.77
N PRO A 155 -22.02 -8.25 -1.84
CA PRO A 155 -22.52 -9.39 -2.62
C PRO A 155 -22.40 -10.70 -1.83
N ASP A 156 -23.09 -11.74 -2.31
CA ASP A 156 -22.91 -13.09 -1.79
C ASP A 156 -21.46 -13.56 -2.00
N GLN A 157 -20.99 -14.40 -1.08
CA GLN A 157 -19.62 -14.89 -1.14
C GLN A 157 -19.42 -15.79 -2.37
N VAL A 158 -18.38 -15.45 -3.16
CA VAL A 158 -17.93 -16.22 -4.31
C VAL A 158 -16.47 -16.61 -4.09
N GLY A 159 -16.16 -17.90 -4.19
CA GLY A 159 -14.82 -18.43 -3.98
C GLY A 159 -14.35 -18.39 -2.52
N GLN A 160 -13.04 -18.35 -2.33
CA GLN A 160 -12.41 -18.45 -1.01
C GLN A 160 -12.41 -17.15 -0.21
N PHE A 161 -12.46 -16.01 -0.88
CA PHE A 161 -12.35 -14.70 -0.24
C PHE A 161 -13.73 -14.10 0.03
N SER A 162 -14.10 -13.97 1.31
CA SER A 162 -15.33 -13.31 1.71
C SER A 162 -15.37 -11.84 1.28
N PRO A 163 -16.48 -11.32 0.74
CA PRO A 163 -16.61 -9.91 0.36
C PRO A 163 -16.43 -8.97 1.54
N LEU A 164 -16.85 -9.38 2.74
CA LEU A 164 -16.63 -8.61 3.97
C LEU A 164 -15.14 -8.50 4.30
N LEU A 165 -14.41 -9.62 4.21
CA LEU A 165 -12.96 -9.63 4.48
C LEU A 165 -12.19 -8.76 3.49
N ILE A 166 -12.55 -8.82 2.20
CA ILE A 166 -11.97 -7.97 1.16
C ILE A 166 -12.28 -6.49 1.46
N THR A 167 -13.52 -6.18 1.81
CA THR A 167 -13.94 -4.81 2.16
C THR A 167 -13.13 -4.26 3.33
N ILE A 168 -12.98 -5.02 4.42
CA ILE A 168 -12.19 -4.63 5.58
C ILE A 168 -10.70 -4.47 5.20
N GLY A 169 -10.17 -5.42 4.41
CA GLY A 169 -8.81 -5.35 3.88
C GLY A 169 -8.55 -4.08 3.08
N MET A 170 -9.46 -3.74 2.16
CA MET A 170 -9.38 -2.50 1.36
C MET A 170 -9.48 -1.24 2.21
N LEU A 171 -10.42 -1.19 3.16
CA LEU A 171 -10.55 -0.04 4.08
C LEU A 171 -9.27 0.13 4.92
N GLY A 172 -8.65 -0.95 5.37
CA GLY A 172 -7.39 -0.93 6.10
C GLY A 172 -6.19 -0.53 5.24
N ALA A 173 -6.07 -1.12 4.05
CA ALA A 173 -4.93 -0.90 3.14
C ALA A 173 -4.95 0.51 2.52
N ILE A 174 -6.11 0.98 2.08
CA ILE A 174 -6.27 2.28 1.41
C ILE A 174 -6.67 3.36 2.43
N GLY A 175 -7.74 3.12 3.19
CA GLY A 175 -8.41 4.16 3.96
C GLY A 175 -7.64 4.63 5.17
N GLY A 176 -7.13 3.72 5.96
CA GLY A 176 -6.40 4.12 7.14
C GLY A 176 -6.00 2.95 8.03
N SER A 177 -4.75 2.95 8.37
CA SER A 177 -4.18 2.03 9.34
C SER A 177 -3.22 2.78 10.25
N LEU A 178 -2.70 2.09 11.25
CA LEU A 178 -1.67 2.62 12.13
C LEU A 178 -0.43 3.13 11.34
N LEU A 179 -0.20 2.57 10.14
CA LEU A 179 0.88 2.99 9.24
C LEU A 179 0.77 4.47 8.81
N ASN A 180 -0.41 5.07 8.85
CA ASN A 180 -0.54 6.50 8.58
C ASN A 180 0.14 7.37 9.64
N LEU A 181 0.34 6.87 10.86
CA LEU A 181 1.10 7.55 11.91
C LEU A 181 2.62 7.56 11.67
N VAL A 182 3.10 6.85 10.67
CA VAL A 182 4.49 6.94 10.19
C VAL A 182 4.71 8.16 9.29
N TYR A 183 3.64 8.69 8.68
CA TYR A 183 3.71 9.81 7.75
C TYR A 183 4.42 11.06 8.29
N PRO A 184 4.25 11.48 9.57
CA PRO A 184 5.01 12.57 10.15
C PRO A 184 6.52 12.47 9.98
N TYR A 185 7.10 11.29 10.15
CA TYR A 185 8.54 11.08 10.00
C TYR A 185 9.00 11.29 8.57
N PHE A 186 8.18 10.92 7.58
CA PHE A 186 8.48 11.20 6.17
C PHE A 186 8.38 12.69 5.82
N LEU A 187 7.52 13.46 6.51
CA LEU A 187 7.50 14.91 6.37
C LEU A 187 8.78 15.54 6.91
N GLU A 188 9.27 15.06 8.05
CA GLU A 188 10.55 15.46 8.62
C GLU A 188 11.73 15.18 7.69
N ASP A 189 11.78 13.99 7.09
CA ASP A 189 12.81 13.59 6.12
C ASP A 189 12.82 14.49 4.87
N LYS A 190 11.67 15.02 4.47
CA LYS A 190 11.53 16.02 3.41
C LYS A 190 11.89 17.45 3.87
N GLY A 191 12.21 17.63 5.15
CA GLY A 191 12.44 18.96 5.74
C GLY A 191 11.16 19.78 5.89
N TRP A 192 10.00 19.14 5.85
CA TRP A 192 8.72 19.81 6.00
C TRP A 192 8.29 19.77 7.47
N THR A 193 8.64 20.82 8.19
CA THR A 193 8.45 20.91 9.66
C THR A 193 7.69 22.16 10.10
N GLN A 194 7.25 23.01 9.17
CA GLN A 194 6.65 24.31 9.48
C GLN A 194 5.32 24.51 8.73
N PRO A 195 4.43 25.38 9.20
CA PRO A 195 3.16 25.70 8.56
C PRO A 195 3.26 26.13 7.09
N LYS A 196 4.35 26.81 6.71
CA LYS A 196 4.61 27.20 5.32
C LYS A 196 4.69 26.02 4.34
N HIS A 197 5.05 24.83 4.84
CA HIS A 197 5.13 23.61 4.03
C HIS A 197 3.77 22.92 3.83
N ARG A 198 2.72 23.36 4.50
CA ARG A 198 1.39 22.75 4.42
C ARG A 198 0.85 22.67 2.99
N ARG A 199 1.05 23.74 2.20
CA ARG A 199 0.57 23.81 0.82
C ARG A 199 1.28 22.80 -0.09
N VAL A 200 2.60 22.75 -0.04
CA VAL A 200 3.37 21.78 -0.86
C VAL A 200 3.09 20.36 -0.43
N GLN A 201 2.95 20.10 0.87
CA GLN A 201 2.56 18.79 1.42
C GLN A 201 1.19 18.36 0.88
N THR A 202 0.21 19.26 0.86
CA THR A 202 -1.13 18.94 0.35
C THR A 202 -1.08 18.54 -1.13
N TYR A 203 -0.35 19.26 -1.97
CA TYR A 203 -0.23 18.91 -3.40
C TYR A 203 0.53 17.59 -3.61
N ASP A 204 1.62 17.36 -2.88
CA ASP A 204 2.36 16.09 -2.93
C ASP A 204 1.46 14.90 -2.53
N PHE A 205 0.69 15.08 -1.46
CA PHE A 205 -0.25 14.06 -1.01
C PHE A 205 -1.39 13.80 -2.02
N LEU A 206 -2.00 14.86 -2.55
CA LEU A 206 -3.04 14.71 -3.58
C LEU A 206 -2.52 14.03 -4.84
N LEU A 207 -1.31 14.38 -5.28
CA LEU A 207 -0.68 13.71 -6.43
C LEU A 207 -0.50 12.20 -6.15
N ALA A 208 0.02 11.87 -4.96
CA ALA A 208 0.17 10.47 -4.56
C ALA A 208 -1.17 9.72 -4.52
N MET A 209 -2.24 10.37 -4.03
CA MET A 209 -3.59 9.80 -4.05
C MET A 209 -4.10 9.56 -5.47
N VAL A 210 -3.91 10.51 -6.38
CA VAL A 210 -4.32 10.35 -7.79
C VAL A 210 -3.62 9.15 -8.42
N VAL A 211 -2.29 9.04 -8.24
CA VAL A 211 -1.52 7.90 -8.78
C VAL A 211 -2.03 6.58 -8.19
N MET A 212 -2.28 6.53 -6.89
CA MET A 212 -2.83 5.35 -6.21
C MET A 212 -4.20 4.98 -6.78
N ILE A 213 -5.13 5.93 -6.91
CA ILE A 213 -6.48 5.70 -7.44
C ILE A 213 -6.41 5.18 -8.87
N VAL A 214 -5.57 5.78 -9.71
CA VAL A 214 -5.39 5.34 -11.11
C VAL A 214 -4.90 3.90 -11.17
N LEU A 215 -3.91 3.54 -10.36
CA LEU A 215 -3.40 2.18 -10.30
C LEU A 215 -4.48 1.20 -9.79
N ASP A 216 -5.15 1.53 -8.70
CA ASP A 216 -6.16 0.66 -8.09
C ASP A 216 -7.35 0.44 -9.01
N LEU A 217 -7.86 1.48 -9.67
CA LEU A 217 -8.93 1.38 -10.66
C LEU A 217 -8.50 0.58 -11.89
N SER A 218 -7.25 0.74 -12.33
CA SER A 218 -6.72 -0.03 -13.47
C SER A 218 -6.67 -1.52 -13.16
N VAL A 219 -6.13 -1.88 -12.01
CA VAL A 219 -6.06 -3.28 -11.54
C VAL A 219 -7.46 -3.86 -11.36
N TRP A 220 -8.37 -3.09 -10.78
CA TRP A 220 -9.77 -3.49 -10.60
C TRP A 220 -10.47 -3.77 -11.92
N THR A 221 -10.32 -2.85 -12.88
CA THR A 221 -10.90 -3.00 -14.22
C THR A 221 -10.44 -4.29 -14.89
N LEU A 222 -9.14 -4.59 -14.81
CA LEU A 222 -8.62 -5.84 -15.39
C LEU A 222 -9.19 -7.09 -14.70
N GLY A 223 -9.32 -7.06 -13.38
CA GLY A 223 -10.00 -8.12 -12.64
C GLY A 223 -11.45 -8.30 -13.09
N ALA A 224 -12.20 -7.21 -13.17
CA ALA A 224 -13.62 -7.24 -13.53
C ALA A 224 -13.86 -7.65 -14.99
N GLU A 225 -13.10 -7.11 -15.93
CA GLU A 225 -13.36 -7.32 -17.37
C GLU A 225 -12.66 -8.56 -17.93
N LEU A 226 -11.48 -8.94 -17.41
CA LEU A 226 -10.75 -10.09 -17.93
C LEU A 226 -11.04 -11.38 -17.17
N LEU A 227 -11.19 -11.32 -15.85
CA LEU A 227 -11.36 -12.53 -15.05
C LEU A 227 -12.83 -12.77 -14.71
N HIS A 228 -13.48 -11.80 -14.08
CA HIS A 228 -14.88 -11.94 -13.67
C HIS A 228 -15.82 -12.18 -14.86
N ALA A 229 -15.64 -11.43 -15.95
CA ALA A 229 -16.45 -11.60 -17.16
C ALA A 229 -16.31 -12.99 -17.80
N GLN A 230 -15.19 -13.68 -17.58
CA GLN A 230 -14.94 -15.05 -18.05
C GLN A 230 -15.29 -16.13 -17.02
N GLY A 231 -15.82 -15.74 -15.85
CA GLY A 231 -16.10 -16.68 -14.75
C GLY A 231 -14.86 -17.22 -14.05
N LEU A 232 -13.70 -16.61 -14.29
CA LEU A 232 -12.44 -16.96 -13.64
C LEU A 232 -12.35 -16.26 -12.29
N GLN A 233 -11.95 -17.02 -11.25
CA GLN A 233 -11.79 -16.49 -9.89
C GLN A 233 -10.32 -16.43 -9.52
N ILE A 234 -9.94 -15.43 -8.74
CA ILE A 234 -8.65 -15.39 -8.08
C ILE A 234 -8.78 -16.17 -6.77
N ALA A 235 -8.11 -17.32 -6.72
CA ALA A 235 -8.05 -18.18 -5.55
C ALA A 235 -6.71 -18.08 -4.82
N THR A 236 -5.63 -17.81 -5.58
CA THR A 236 -4.26 -17.76 -5.07
C THR A 236 -3.50 -16.57 -5.62
N MET A 237 -2.32 -16.28 -5.05
CA MET A 237 -1.42 -15.23 -5.55
C MET A 237 -0.90 -15.54 -6.96
N ASP A 238 -0.83 -16.81 -7.35
CA ASP A 238 -0.38 -17.25 -8.67
C ASP A 238 -1.38 -16.92 -9.79
N ASP A 239 -2.61 -16.57 -9.46
CA ASP A 239 -3.61 -16.14 -10.43
C ASP A 239 -3.45 -14.65 -10.82
N LEU A 240 -2.83 -13.84 -9.97
CA LEU A 240 -2.68 -12.39 -10.18
C LEU A 240 -1.93 -12.00 -11.47
N PRO A 241 -0.87 -12.70 -11.91
CA PRO A 241 -0.17 -12.34 -13.14
C PRO A 241 -1.06 -12.43 -14.38
N ARG A 242 -2.19 -13.16 -14.33
CA ARG A 242 -3.16 -13.25 -15.42
C ARG A 242 -3.71 -11.89 -15.81
N LEU A 243 -3.83 -10.95 -14.87
CA LEU A 243 -4.27 -9.57 -15.13
C LEU A 243 -3.51 -8.87 -16.24
N LEU A 244 -2.22 -9.13 -16.36
CA LEU A 244 -1.39 -8.58 -17.43
C LEU A 244 -1.07 -9.61 -18.51
N SER A 245 -0.93 -10.90 -18.17
CA SER A 245 -0.53 -11.92 -19.14
C SER A 245 -1.62 -12.29 -20.13
N GLU A 246 -2.89 -12.12 -19.80
CA GLU A 246 -4.01 -12.32 -20.73
C GLU A 246 -3.93 -11.37 -21.94
N VAL A 247 -3.42 -10.14 -21.73
CA VAL A 247 -3.29 -9.14 -22.80
C VAL A 247 -1.87 -9.09 -23.37
N LEU A 248 -0.85 -9.13 -22.51
CA LEU A 248 0.57 -8.92 -22.89
C LEU A 248 1.40 -10.22 -22.96
N GLY A 249 0.77 -11.37 -22.77
CA GLY A 249 1.44 -12.67 -22.81
C GLY A 249 2.59 -12.79 -21.80
N ARG A 250 3.71 -13.41 -22.20
CA ARG A 250 4.90 -13.59 -21.33
C ARG A 250 5.48 -12.27 -20.82
N ALA A 251 5.44 -11.22 -21.63
CA ALA A 251 5.93 -9.90 -21.21
C ALA A 251 5.11 -9.34 -20.05
N GLY A 252 3.79 -9.51 -20.10
CA GLY A 252 2.88 -9.10 -19.03
C GLY A 252 3.16 -9.84 -17.72
N ARG A 253 3.40 -11.15 -17.77
CA ARG A 253 3.78 -11.94 -16.59
C ARG A 253 5.08 -11.43 -15.96
N THR A 254 6.11 -11.24 -16.77
CA THR A 254 7.41 -10.71 -16.29
C THR A 254 7.24 -9.33 -15.69
N LEU A 255 6.54 -8.44 -16.38
CA LEU A 255 6.28 -7.08 -15.93
C LEU A 255 5.51 -7.05 -14.60
N PHE A 256 4.52 -7.94 -14.45
CA PHE A 256 3.78 -8.08 -13.20
C PHE A 256 4.71 -8.42 -12.04
N TYR A 257 5.53 -9.47 -12.15
CA TYR A 257 6.41 -9.88 -11.06
C TYR A 257 7.51 -8.87 -10.75
N VAL A 258 8.10 -8.22 -11.76
CA VAL A 258 9.07 -7.13 -11.56
C VAL A 258 8.42 -5.94 -10.86
N GLY A 259 7.20 -5.58 -11.26
CA GLY A 259 6.46 -4.49 -10.65
C GLY A 259 6.03 -4.80 -9.22
N ILE A 260 5.49 -5.99 -8.96
CA ILE A 260 5.15 -6.43 -7.59
C ILE A 260 6.40 -6.44 -6.71
N PHE A 261 7.52 -6.96 -7.20
CA PHE A 261 8.78 -6.88 -6.46
C PHE A 261 9.14 -5.45 -6.10
N ALA A 262 9.05 -4.51 -7.05
CA ALA A 262 9.36 -3.10 -6.80
C ALA A 262 8.46 -2.51 -5.70
N VAL A 263 7.16 -2.78 -5.74
CA VAL A 263 6.19 -2.33 -4.73
C VAL A 263 6.51 -2.94 -3.36
N LEU A 264 6.70 -4.24 -3.29
CA LEU A 264 6.95 -4.94 -2.03
C LEU A 264 8.30 -4.52 -1.43
N PHE A 265 9.36 -4.44 -2.23
CA PHE A 265 10.68 -4.07 -1.75
C PHE A 265 10.75 -2.64 -1.23
N THR A 266 10.14 -1.68 -1.92
CA THR A 266 10.05 -0.30 -1.41
C THR A 266 9.24 -0.22 -0.13
N SER A 267 8.22 -1.07 0.02
CA SER A 267 7.43 -1.18 1.24
C SER A 267 8.26 -1.71 2.41
N VAL A 268 9.08 -2.76 2.20
CA VAL A 268 10.00 -3.27 3.23
C VAL A 268 10.89 -2.14 3.75
N VAL A 269 11.58 -1.45 2.85
CA VAL A 269 12.51 -0.38 3.26
C VAL A 269 11.78 0.77 3.94
N GLY A 270 10.65 1.24 3.37
CA GLY A 270 9.92 2.39 3.88
C GLY A 270 9.26 2.12 5.24
N PHE A 271 8.61 0.97 5.39
CA PHE A 271 7.93 0.65 6.66
C PHE A 271 8.90 0.25 7.76
N ALA A 272 9.96 -0.50 7.45
CA ALA A 272 11.00 -0.78 8.43
C ALA A 272 11.57 0.51 9.04
N MET A 273 11.91 1.49 8.20
CA MET A 273 12.42 2.79 8.68
C MET A 273 11.37 3.55 9.51
N GLY A 274 10.15 3.65 9.02
CA GLY A 274 9.10 4.42 9.67
C GLY A 274 8.62 3.81 10.98
N LEU A 275 8.38 2.50 11.00
CA LEU A 275 7.94 1.78 12.21
C LEU A 275 9.05 1.71 13.27
N ALA A 276 10.32 1.54 12.86
CA ALA A 276 11.44 1.61 13.79
C ALA A 276 11.55 2.98 14.47
N ARG A 277 11.34 4.07 13.73
CA ARG A 277 11.29 5.43 14.29
C ARG A 277 10.13 5.59 15.26
N MET A 278 8.93 5.14 14.89
CA MET A 278 7.76 5.20 15.76
C MET A 278 7.96 4.40 17.05
N ALA A 279 8.53 3.18 16.95
CA ALA A 279 8.86 2.36 18.12
C ALA A 279 9.88 3.03 19.02
N SER A 280 10.97 3.56 18.45
CA SER A 280 12.03 4.25 19.19
C SER A 280 11.51 5.52 19.88
N HIS A 281 10.72 6.32 19.17
CA HIS A 281 10.11 7.53 19.71
C HIS A 281 9.14 7.21 20.87
N GLY A 282 8.29 6.18 20.69
CA GLY A 282 7.40 5.70 21.75
C GLY A 282 8.16 5.22 22.99
N LEU A 283 9.28 4.50 22.81
CA LEU A 283 10.14 4.05 23.91
C LEU A 283 10.77 5.23 24.68
N LEU A 284 11.29 6.23 23.95
CA LEU A 284 11.88 7.40 24.57
C LEU A 284 10.85 8.21 25.37
N ARG A 285 9.65 8.39 24.82
CA ARG A 285 8.56 9.09 25.50
C ARG A 285 8.04 8.32 26.72
N TRP A 286 7.92 7.01 26.62
CA TRP A 286 7.53 6.18 27.75
C TRP A 286 8.53 6.30 28.91
N ARG A 287 9.84 6.21 28.63
CA ARG A 287 10.90 6.36 29.64
C ARG A 287 10.96 7.77 30.26
N ALA A 288 10.63 8.80 29.49
CA ALA A 288 10.63 10.19 29.97
C ALA A 288 9.40 10.52 30.82
N GLY A 289 8.32 9.77 30.71
CA GLY A 289 7.08 9.96 31.49
C GLY A 289 6.96 9.02 32.70
N SER A 290 7.90 8.08 32.87
CA SER A 290 8.05 7.22 34.04
C SER A 290 9.15 7.76 34.96
#